data_a0ee6208c921ec67492c0fc17d2415bd
#
_entry.id   a0ee6208c921ec67492c0fc17d2415bd
#
_cell.length_a   1.000
_cell.length_b   1.000
_cell.length_c   1.000
_cell.angle_alpha   90.00
_cell.angle_beta   90.00
_cell.angle_gamma   90.00
#
_symmetry.space_group_name_H-M   'P 1'
#
loop_
_entity.id
_entity.type
_entity.pdbx_description
1 polymer ?
#
loop_
_entity_poly.entity_id
_entity_poly.type
_entity_poly.pdbx_seq_one_letter_code
_entity_poly.pdbx_strand_id
1 'polypeptide(L)'
;MNRNVFDDNNSIQYLLNHRNKYSDLYKSEKFFFNKLNDSKTFLDLGCGIGGFLNILEKKFQVKKYTGLDVSKKMINKAKTLHPKSKFILYDGKNIRLKKKIDAAFSFGTLHYCNNYNSLIRQMFEISKNLIIFDLRLTFRNSIINSSKNYQLIGNKRKVNYNIINFFEALDNIISITKKKSQINIYGYYDYPAKNVRSIYNKILMIMFCIDKRKKFQLNIDIQNDE
;
A
#
# COMPACT_ATOMS: atom_id res chain seq x y z
N MET A 1 -14.11 0.45 -7.05
CA MET A 1 -13.93 -0.61 -6.03
C MET A 1 -15.24 -0.82 -5.30
N ASN A 2 -15.73 -2.05 -5.17
CA ASN A 2 -16.93 -2.32 -4.37
C ASN A 2 -16.54 -2.24 -2.89
N ARG A 3 -16.99 -1.18 -2.20
CA ARG A 3 -16.61 -0.85 -0.81
C ARG A 3 -16.98 -1.92 0.20
N ASN A 4 -18.03 -2.69 -0.08
CA ASN A 4 -18.54 -3.70 0.86
C ASN A 4 -17.77 -5.02 0.83
N VAL A 5 -16.82 -5.20 -0.09
CA VAL A 5 -16.07 -6.46 -0.20
C VAL A 5 -15.24 -6.74 1.05
N PHE A 6 -14.68 -5.69 1.65
CA PHE A 6 -13.83 -5.77 2.84
C PHE A 6 -14.63 -5.64 4.17
N ASP A 7 -15.96 -5.46 4.09
CA ASP A 7 -16.84 -5.33 5.28
C ASP A 7 -17.22 -6.72 5.82
N ASP A 8 -16.24 -7.50 6.28
CA ASP A 8 -16.47 -8.81 6.88
C ASP A 8 -15.61 -9.07 8.12
N ASN A 9 -16.08 -9.95 8.99
CA ASN A 9 -15.42 -10.26 10.25
C ASN A 9 -14.18 -11.13 10.07
N ASN A 10 -14.12 -11.98 9.02
CA ASN A 10 -12.98 -12.84 8.76
C ASN A 10 -11.76 -12.00 8.36
N SER A 11 -11.97 -10.96 7.53
CA SER A 11 -10.90 -10.00 7.18
C SER A 11 -10.40 -9.25 8.41
N ILE A 12 -11.28 -8.84 9.33
CA ILE A 12 -10.89 -8.21 10.60
C ILE A 12 -10.05 -9.18 11.43
N GLN A 13 -10.52 -10.42 11.60
CA GLN A 13 -9.81 -11.43 12.39
C GLN A 13 -8.43 -11.76 11.79
N TYR A 14 -8.34 -11.85 10.45
CA TYR A 14 -7.08 -12.02 9.75
C TYR A 14 -6.10 -10.90 10.09
N LEU A 15 -6.52 -9.63 10.00
CA LEU A 15 -5.66 -8.48 10.27
C LEU A 15 -5.24 -8.40 11.75
N LEU A 16 -6.10 -8.80 12.68
CA LEU A 16 -5.76 -8.90 14.12
C LEU A 16 -4.62 -9.89 14.37
N ASN A 17 -4.57 -10.97 13.60
CA ASN A 17 -3.60 -12.06 13.81
C ASN A 17 -2.31 -11.90 12.98
N HIS A 18 -2.34 -11.18 11.86
CA HIS A 18 -1.29 -11.27 10.84
C HIS A 18 -0.70 -9.94 10.37
N ARG A 19 -1.15 -8.79 10.84
CA ARG A 19 -0.68 -7.49 10.29
C ARG A 19 -0.51 -6.41 11.36
N ASN A 20 -0.04 -6.79 12.56
CA ASN A 20 0.06 -5.87 13.69
C ASN A 20 1.40 -5.91 14.44
N LYS A 21 2.36 -6.73 13.99
CA LYS A 21 3.70 -6.84 14.54
C LYS A 21 4.75 -6.67 13.44
N TYR A 22 5.94 -6.21 13.80
CA TYR A 22 7.06 -6.05 12.83
C TYR A 22 7.43 -7.37 12.16
N SER A 23 7.32 -8.51 12.86
CA SER A 23 7.53 -9.84 12.30
C SER A 23 6.60 -10.16 11.14
N ASP A 24 5.39 -9.60 11.14
CA ASP A 24 4.34 -9.85 10.16
C ASP A 24 4.55 -9.10 8.83
N LEU A 25 5.53 -8.18 8.81
CA LEU A 25 5.87 -7.43 7.61
C LEU A 25 6.52 -8.33 6.56
N TYR A 26 6.13 -8.14 5.30
CA TYR A 26 6.81 -8.76 4.18
C TYR A 26 8.26 -8.30 4.05
N LYS A 27 9.11 -9.08 3.38
CA LYS A 27 10.52 -8.77 3.14
C LYS A 27 10.70 -7.37 2.53
N SER A 28 9.89 -7.03 1.54
CA SER A 28 9.90 -5.71 0.88
C SER A 28 9.47 -4.57 1.82
N GLU A 29 8.51 -4.80 2.69
CA GLU A 29 8.08 -3.80 3.68
C GLU A 29 9.18 -3.54 4.70
N LYS A 30 9.82 -4.60 5.23
CA LYS A 30 10.96 -4.49 6.16
C LYS A 30 12.12 -3.72 5.54
N PHE A 31 12.37 -3.92 4.24
CA PHE A 31 13.49 -3.28 3.53
C PHE A 31 13.42 -1.74 3.59
N PHE A 32 12.23 -1.17 3.42
CA PHE A 32 12.06 0.29 3.47
C PHE A 32 11.53 0.82 4.80
N PHE A 33 11.21 -0.02 5.77
CA PHE A 33 10.58 0.42 7.01
C PHE A 33 11.39 1.48 7.76
N ASN A 34 12.72 1.32 7.84
CA ASN A 34 13.61 2.25 8.53
C ASN A 34 13.70 3.63 7.85
N LYS A 35 13.29 3.76 6.58
CA LYS A 35 13.20 5.07 5.91
C LYS A 35 12.16 5.99 6.53
N LEU A 36 11.22 5.44 7.31
CA LEU A 36 10.19 6.19 8.02
C LEU A 36 10.70 6.88 9.30
N ASN A 37 11.94 6.61 9.74
CA ASN A 37 12.49 7.03 11.04
C ASN A 37 12.40 8.55 11.28
N ASP A 38 12.66 9.37 10.24
CA ASP A 38 12.64 10.83 10.35
C ASP A 38 11.22 11.43 10.24
N SER A 39 10.21 10.58 10.06
CA SER A 39 8.81 11.01 9.90
C SER A 39 8.09 10.95 11.25
N LYS A 40 7.27 11.97 11.51
CA LYS A 40 6.45 12.07 12.74
C LYS A 40 4.96 12.09 12.45
N THR A 41 4.60 12.43 11.21
CA THR A 41 3.20 12.50 10.77
C THR A 41 2.99 11.59 9.58
N PHE A 42 1.97 10.70 9.67
CA PHE A 42 1.77 9.61 8.74
C PHE A 42 0.37 9.58 8.13
N LEU A 43 0.30 9.21 6.86
CA LEU A 43 -0.91 8.76 6.18
C LEU A 43 -0.76 7.28 5.82
N ASP A 44 -1.70 6.47 6.24
CA ASP A 44 -1.84 5.06 5.86
C ASP A 44 -3.08 4.90 4.95
N LEU A 45 -2.84 4.64 3.68
CA LEU A 45 -3.90 4.45 2.69
C LEU A 45 -4.23 2.96 2.53
N GLY A 46 -5.44 2.59 2.92
CA GLY A 46 -5.87 1.20 3.08
C GLY A 46 -5.48 0.65 4.45
N CYS A 47 -5.69 1.45 5.48
CA CYS A 47 -5.19 1.18 6.83
C CYS A 47 -5.81 -0.05 7.52
N GLY A 48 -6.90 -0.62 6.97
CA GLY A 48 -7.64 -1.68 7.62
C GLY A 48 -8.03 -1.30 9.04
N ILE A 49 -7.67 -2.13 10.01
CA ILE A 49 -7.92 -1.91 11.45
C ILE A 49 -6.84 -1.08 12.14
N GLY A 50 -5.88 -0.49 11.40
CA GLY A 50 -4.80 0.32 11.96
C GLY A 50 -3.61 -0.47 12.49
N GLY A 51 -3.40 -1.72 12.06
CA GLY A 51 -2.32 -2.58 12.57
C GLY A 51 -0.91 -2.00 12.38
N PHE A 52 -0.69 -1.24 11.30
CA PHE A 52 0.58 -0.56 11.05
C PHE A 52 0.93 0.51 12.10
N LEU A 53 -0.07 1.15 12.69
CA LEU A 53 0.15 2.11 13.77
C LEU A 53 0.86 1.46 14.96
N ASN A 54 0.47 0.24 15.35
CA ASN A 54 1.15 -0.51 16.42
C ASN A 54 2.64 -0.72 16.13
N ILE A 55 2.98 -0.98 14.84
CA ILE A 55 4.36 -1.21 14.43
C ILE A 55 5.15 0.10 14.47
N LEU A 56 4.54 1.19 13.98
CA LEU A 56 5.16 2.52 13.96
C LEU A 56 5.43 3.04 15.37
N GLU A 57 4.45 2.95 16.29
CA GLU A 57 4.58 3.43 17.67
C GLU A 57 5.64 2.70 18.47
N LYS A 58 5.91 1.43 18.16
CA LYS A 58 6.99 0.65 18.80
C LYS A 58 8.38 1.01 18.29
N LYS A 59 8.49 1.61 17.11
CA LYS A 59 9.79 1.87 16.45
C LYS A 59 10.11 3.35 16.34
N PHE A 60 9.11 4.22 16.25
CA PHE A 60 9.27 5.64 15.93
C PHE A 60 8.41 6.53 16.83
N GLN A 61 8.77 7.81 16.88
CA GLN A 61 7.95 8.83 17.56
C GLN A 61 6.79 9.27 16.66
N VAL A 62 5.64 8.65 16.80
CA VAL A 62 4.42 9.01 16.07
C VAL A 62 3.73 10.19 16.73
N LYS A 63 3.78 11.38 16.11
CA LYS A 63 3.02 12.58 16.58
C LYS A 63 1.60 12.61 16.03
N LYS A 64 1.41 12.11 14.82
CA LYS A 64 0.10 12.09 14.17
C LYS A 64 0.02 10.96 13.16
N TYR A 65 -1.02 10.17 13.29
CA TYR A 65 -1.39 9.15 12.32
C TYR A 65 -2.79 9.41 11.78
N THR A 66 -2.95 9.23 10.46
CA THR A 66 -4.26 9.27 9.80
C THR A 66 -4.40 8.04 8.93
N GLY A 67 -5.31 7.16 9.28
CA GLY A 67 -5.66 5.99 8.48
C GLY A 67 -6.88 6.27 7.59
N LEU A 68 -6.81 5.89 6.32
CA LEU A 68 -7.91 5.92 5.37
C LEU A 68 -8.24 4.50 4.92
N ASP A 69 -9.51 4.13 4.98
CA ASP A 69 -10.00 2.87 4.42
C ASP A 69 -11.40 3.05 3.82
N VAL A 70 -11.76 2.21 2.85
CA VAL A 70 -13.08 2.23 2.20
C VAL A 70 -14.12 1.40 2.97
N SER A 71 -13.68 0.53 3.89
CA SER A 71 -14.51 -0.34 4.70
C SER A 71 -14.95 0.35 5.98
N LYS A 72 -16.26 0.47 6.16
CA LYS A 72 -16.84 1.04 7.39
C LYS A 72 -16.52 0.17 8.61
N LYS A 73 -16.56 -1.16 8.46
CA LYS A 73 -16.24 -2.09 9.56
C LYS A 73 -14.79 -1.97 9.99
N MET A 74 -13.84 -1.88 9.04
CA MET A 74 -12.42 -1.68 9.34
C MET A 74 -12.20 -0.38 10.10
N ILE A 75 -12.75 0.74 9.62
CA ILE A 75 -12.62 2.04 10.27
C ILE A 75 -13.22 2.05 11.68
N ASN A 76 -14.38 1.45 11.88
CA ASN A 76 -14.99 1.35 13.22
C ASN A 76 -14.08 0.55 14.16
N LYS A 77 -13.56 -0.61 13.71
CA LYS A 77 -12.64 -1.41 14.50
C LYS A 77 -11.33 -0.67 14.81
N ALA A 78 -10.76 0.04 13.81
CA ALA A 78 -9.58 0.85 13.99
C ALA A 78 -9.75 1.94 15.07
N LYS A 79 -10.89 2.64 15.06
CA LYS A 79 -11.23 3.65 16.09
C LYS A 79 -11.35 3.06 17.50
N THR A 80 -11.88 1.85 17.61
CA THR A 80 -11.96 1.14 18.90
C THR A 80 -10.57 0.75 19.40
N LEU A 81 -9.70 0.26 18.51
CA LEU A 81 -8.36 -0.20 18.88
C LEU A 81 -7.40 0.98 19.18
N HIS A 82 -7.57 2.11 18.49
CA HIS A 82 -6.68 3.27 18.53
C HIS A 82 -7.45 4.58 18.72
N PRO A 83 -8.09 4.81 19.88
CA PRO A 83 -9.00 5.95 20.08
C PRO A 83 -8.31 7.32 20.00
N LYS A 84 -7.00 7.39 20.16
CA LYS A 84 -6.20 8.62 20.08
C LYS A 84 -5.77 8.99 18.66
N SER A 85 -5.97 8.10 17.69
CA SER A 85 -5.57 8.29 16.29
C SER A 85 -6.74 8.58 15.38
N LYS A 86 -6.45 9.16 14.21
CA LYS A 86 -7.49 9.57 13.26
C LYS A 86 -7.72 8.50 12.21
N PHE A 87 -8.96 8.00 12.11
CA PHE A 87 -9.39 7.06 11.08
C PHE A 87 -10.60 7.61 10.32
N ILE A 88 -10.54 7.59 9.00
CA ILE A 88 -11.52 8.21 8.12
C ILE A 88 -12.00 7.18 7.09
N LEU A 89 -13.31 6.99 7.04
CA LEU A 89 -13.94 6.32 5.92
C LEU A 89 -13.83 7.22 4.68
N TYR A 90 -13.16 6.74 3.63
CA TYR A 90 -12.97 7.54 2.42
C TYR A 90 -13.64 6.91 1.20
N ASP A 91 -13.74 7.66 0.11
CA ASP A 91 -14.51 7.27 -1.07
C ASP A 91 -13.77 6.32 -2.04
N GLY A 92 -12.52 5.97 -1.75
CA GLY A 92 -11.67 5.18 -2.65
C GLY A 92 -11.12 5.99 -3.84
N LYS A 93 -11.37 7.29 -3.90
CA LYS A 93 -10.98 8.16 -5.03
C LYS A 93 -10.14 9.36 -4.61
N ASN A 94 -10.55 10.05 -3.54
CA ASN A 94 -9.98 11.35 -3.18
C ASN A 94 -9.42 11.35 -1.76
N ILE A 95 -8.12 11.63 -1.63
CA ILE A 95 -7.44 11.81 -0.36
C ILE A 95 -7.63 13.27 0.08
N ARG A 96 -8.52 13.50 1.07
CA ARG A 96 -8.85 14.86 1.54
C ARG A 96 -8.21 15.10 2.90
N LEU A 97 -7.02 15.66 2.90
CA LEU A 97 -6.35 16.13 4.13
C LEU A 97 -6.07 17.63 4.05
N LYS A 98 -6.34 18.34 5.15
CA LYS A 98 -6.14 19.82 5.23
C LYS A 98 -4.65 20.23 5.29
N LYS A 99 -3.78 19.35 5.77
CA LYS A 99 -2.35 19.63 5.97
C LYS A 99 -1.50 18.53 5.37
N LYS A 100 -0.35 18.91 4.81
CA LYS A 100 0.67 17.95 4.37
C LYS A 100 1.21 17.14 5.57
N ILE A 101 1.61 15.92 5.29
CA ILE A 101 2.18 14.95 6.25
C ILE A 101 3.61 14.62 5.86
N ASP A 102 4.40 14.09 6.78
CA ASP A 102 5.81 13.76 6.49
C ASP A 102 5.94 12.55 5.57
N ALA A 103 5.21 11.47 5.85
CA ALA A 103 5.23 10.26 5.06
C ALA A 103 3.83 9.71 4.76
N ALA A 104 3.60 9.29 3.52
CA ALA A 104 2.43 8.52 3.11
C ALA A 104 2.87 7.10 2.74
N PHE A 105 2.11 6.09 3.16
CA PHE A 105 2.33 4.73 2.72
C PHE A 105 1.04 4.00 2.41
N SER A 106 1.15 2.93 1.61
CA SER A 106 0.03 2.07 1.24
C SER A 106 0.54 0.65 1.02
N PHE A 107 0.20 -0.27 1.90
CA PHE A 107 0.68 -1.64 1.85
C PHE A 107 -0.47 -2.63 1.63
N GLY A 108 -0.33 -3.46 0.60
CA GLY A 108 -1.32 -4.48 0.25
C GLY A 108 -2.66 -3.93 -0.23
N THR A 109 -2.72 -2.71 -0.78
CA THR A 109 -3.98 -2.04 -1.12
C THR A 109 -4.10 -1.63 -2.58
N LEU A 110 -3.05 -1.02 -3.17
CA LEU A 110 -3.15 -0.38 -4.48
C LEU A 110 -3.45 -1.35 -5.63
N HIS A 111 -3.06 -2.61 -5.50
CA HIS A 111 -3.37 -3.63 -6.50
C HIS A 111 -4.86 -3.99 -6.60
N TYR A 112 -5.70 -3.56 -5.65
CA TYR A 112 -7.16 -3.65 -5.76
C TYR A 112 -7.78 -2.42 -6.44
N CYS A 113 -7.02 -1.36 -6.68
CA CYS A 113 -7.51 -0.06 -7.12
C CYS A 113 -7.26 0.15 -8.60
N ASN A 114 -8.32 0.30 -9.43
CA ASN A 114 -8.16 0.63 -10.85
C ASN A 114 -7.60 2.04 -11.06
N ASN A 115 -7.77 2.93 -10.08
CA ASN A 115 -7.28 4.31 -10.07
C ASN A 115 -5.96 4.47 -9.30
N TYR A 116 -5.14 3.40 -9.17
CA TYR A 116 -3.91 3.38 -8.38
C TYR A 116 -2.97 4.55 -8.72
N ASN A 117 -2.82 4.91 -10.00
CA ASN A 117 -1.98 6.04 -10.42
C ASN A 117 -2.45 7.38 -9.85
N SER A 118 -3.77 7.61 -9.82
CA SER A 118 -4.34 8.80 -9.19
C SER A 118 -4.08 8.83 -7.68
N LEU A 119 -4.20 7.68 -7.01
CA LEU A 119 -3.92 7.57 -5.58
C LEU A 119 -2.44 7.80 -5.26
N ILE A 120 -1.52 7.24 -6.05
CA ILE A 120 -0.07 7.49 -5.92
C ILE A 120 0.23 8.98 -6.10
N ARG A 121 -0.34 9.64 -7.10
CA ARG A 121 -0.21 11.09 -7.33
C ARG A 121 -0.68 11.89 -6.11
N GLN A 122 -1.85 11.57 -5.57
CA GLN A 122 -2.39 12.24 -4.39
C GLN A 122 -1.52 12.02 -3.15
N MET A 123 -1.01 10.79 -2.94
CA MET A 123 -0.02 10.51 -1.88
C MET A 123 1.26 11.34 -2.08
N PHE A 124 1.72 11.49 -3.32
CA PHE A 124 2.88 12.33 -3.64
C PHE A 124 2.63 13.80 -3.35
N GLU A 125 1.48 14.32 -3.71
CA GLU A 125 1.11 15.73 -3.48
C GLU A 125 0.99 16.07 -1.99
N ILE A 126 0.42 15.16 -1.19
CA ILE A 126 0.15 15.42 0.22
C ILE A 126 1.35 15.16 1.13
N SER A 127 2.28 14.28 0.73
CA SER A 127 3.48 14.01 1.53
C SER A 127 4.55 15.08 1.29
N LYS A 128 5.27 15.45 2.37
CA LYS A 128 6.42 16.35 2.30
C LYS A 128 7.68 15.63 1.88
N ASN A 129 7.94 14.47 2.49
CA ASN A 129 9.25 13.83 2.48
C ASN A 129 9.25 12.47 1.78
N LEU A 130 8.33 11.59 2.12
CA LEU A 130 8.44 10.17 1.77
C LEU A 130 7.11 9.55 1.35
N ILE A 131 7.18 8.68 0.35
CA ILE A 131 6.05 7.83 -0.04
C ILE A 131 6.55 6.41 -0.19
N ILE A 132 5.87 5.44 0.44
CA ILE A 132 6.19 4.02 0.32
C ILE A 132 4.91 3.26 -0.04
N PHE A 133 4.95 2.46 -1.09
CA PHE A 133 3.79 1.65 -1.50
C PHE A 133 4.22 0.41 -2.27
N ASP A 134 3.38 -0.60 -2.28
CA ASP A 134 3.59 -1.81 -3.05
C ASP A 134 2.62 -1.92 -4.23
N LEU A 135 3.12 -2.55 -5.30
CA LEU A 135 2.35 -2.96 -6.46
C LEU A 135 2.62 -4.44 -6.79
N ARG A 136 1.70 -5.04 -7.50
CA ARG A 136 1.86 -6.35 -8.11
C ARG A 136 2.22 -6.14 -9.58
N LEU A 137 3.42 -6.53 -9.96
CA LEU A 137 3.95 -6.21 -11.29
C LEU A 137 4.30 -7.47 -12.09
N THR A 138 4.56 -7.24 -13.36
CA THR A 138 5.03 -8.25 -14.32
C THR A 138 5.85 -7.57 -15.40
N PHE A 139 6.76 -8.29 -16.07
CA PHE A 139 7.38 -7.82 -17.30
C PHE A 139 6.55 -8.13 -18.56
N ARG A 140 5.40 -8.79 -18.38
CA ARG A 140 4.41 -9.07 -19.45
C ARG A 140 3.33 -7.99 -19.48
N ASN A 141 2.29 -8.21 -20.26
CA ASN A 141 1.16 -7.28 -20.38
C ASN A 141 0.43 -7.07 -19.05
N SER A 142 -0.01 -5.85 -18.81
CA SER A 142 -0.85 -5.51 -17.65
C SER A 142 -2.18 -6.24 -17.67
N ILE A 143 -2.65 -6.64 -16.49
CA ILE A 143 -3.99 -7.19 -16.28
C ILE A 143 -4.70 -6.30 -15.27
N ILE A 144 -5.55 -5.41 -15.75
CA ILE A 144 -6.29 -4.47 -14.93
C ILE A 144 -7.78 -4.70 -15.12
N ASN A 145 -8.53 -4.74 -14.01
CA ASN A 145 -9.99 -4.88 -14.01
C ASN A 145 -10.49 -6.11 -14.80
N SER A 146 -9.81 -7.24 -14.66
CA SER A 146 -10.09 -8.44 -15.41
C SER A 146 -10.90 -9.46 -14.58
N SER A 147 -11.91 -10.06 -15.19
CA SER A 147 -12.65 -11.17 -14.58
C SER A 147 -11.80 -12.44 -14.39
N LYS A 148 -10.68 -12.56 -15.11
CA LYS A 148 -9.73 -13.67 -15.03
C LYS A 148 -8.68 -13.51 -13.94
N ASN A 149 -8.57 -12.29 -13.35
CA ASN A 149 -7.55 -11.96 -12.36
C ASN A 149 -8.20 -11.29 -11.15
N TYR A 150 -8.38 -12.05 -10.07
CA TYR A 150 -9.09 -11.60 -8.88
C TYR A 150 -8.60 -12.32 -7.62
N GLN A 151 -8.85 -11.71 -6.47
CA GLN A 151 -8.69 -12.35 -5.18
C GLN A 151 -10.04 -12.62 -4.52
N LEU A 152 -10.15 -13.76 -3.84
CA LEU A 152 -11.28 -14.09 -2.99
C LEU A 152 -11.04 -13.58 -1.58
N ILE A 153 -11.92 -12.73 -1.08
CA ILE A 153 -11.81 -12.10 0.26
C ILE A 153 -13.04 -12.47 1.10
N GLY A 154 -12.82 -12.72 2.37
CA GLY A 154 -13.88 -13.02 3.33
C GLY A 154 -14.76 -14.18 2.86
N ASN A 155 -16.07 -13.97 2.75
CA ASN A 155 -17.03 -14.99 2.30
C ASN A 155 -16.97 -15.23 0.78
N LYS A 156 -15.77 -15.45 0.22
CA LYS A 156 -15.51 -15.71 -1.21
C LYS A 156 -15.96 -14.57 -2.15
N ARG A 157 -15.97 -13.33 -1.69
CA ARG A 157 -16.23 -12.18 -2.54
C ARG A 157 -15.04 -11.89 -3.44
N LYS A 158 -15.31 -11.72 -4.74
CA LYS A 158 -14.27 -11.39 -5.73
C LYS A 158 -13.91 -9.91 -5.65
N VAL A 159 -12.63 -9.62 -5.60
CA VAL A 159 -12.06 -8.28 -5.76
C VAL A 159 -11.02 -8.32 -6.88
N ASN A 160 -10.94 -7.25 -7.66
CA ASN A 160 -9.92 -7.14 -8.69
C ASN A 160 -8.54 -7.30 -8.08
N TYR A 161 -7.68 -8.03 -8.77
CA TYR A 161 -6.28 -8.19 -8.41
C TYR A 161 -5.45 -7.74 -9.60
N ASN A 162 -5.13 -6.45 -9.63
CA ASN A 162 -4.43 -5.84 -10.76
C ASN A 162 -2.95 -6.21 -10.72
N ILE A 163 -2.43 -6.67 -11.85
CA ILE A 163 -1.01 -6.90 -12.09
C ILE A 163 -0.62 -5.98 -13.24
N ILE A 164 0.35 -5.11 -13.01
CA ILE A 164 0.70 -4.02 -13.90
C ILE A 164 2.04 -4.32 -14.56
N ASN A 165 2.23 -3.93 -15.81
CA ASN A 165 3.54 -4.00 -16.43
C ASN A 165 4.53 -3.11 -15.68
N PHE A 166 5.74 -3.63 -15.42
CA PHE A 166 6.77 -2.94 -14.65
C PHE A 166 7.16 -1.60 -15.27
N PHE A 167 7.35 -1.57 -16.58
CA PHE A 167 7.76 -0.35 -17.29
C PHE A 167 6.64 0.69 -17.31
N GLU A 168 5.38 0.28 -17.52
CA GLU A 168 4.22 1.18 -17.41
C GLU A 168 4.11 1.80 -16.00
N ALA A 169 4.29 1.00 -14.96
CA ALA A 169 4.27 1.50 -13.58
C ALA A 169 5.41 2.47 -13.32
N LEU A 170 6.63 2.16 -13.79
CA LEU A 170 7.82 3.00 -13.61
C LEU A 170 7.67 4.33 -14.33
N ASP A 171 7.22 4.33 -15.58
CA ASP A 171 7.00 5.55 -16.37
C ASP A 171 5.96 6.46 -15.71
N ASN A 172 4.87 5.90 -15.22
CA ASN A 172 3.87 6.64 -14.46
C ASN A 172 4.46 7.29 -13.19
N ILE A 173 5.29 6.57 -12.43
CA ILE A 173 5.93 7.08 -11.22
C ILE A 173 6.94 8.17 -11.56
N ILE A 174 7.76 8.00 -12.61
CA ILE A 174 8.69 9.02 -13.09
C ILE A 174 7.93 10.28 -13.51
N SER A 175 6.81 10.15 -14.22
CA SER A 175 5.93 11.26 -14.60
C SER A 175 5.35 11.99 -13.38
N ILE A 176 4.90 11.26 -12.37
CA ILE A 176 4.36 11.84 -11.13
C ILE A 176 5.45 12.64 -10.39
N THR A 177 6.65 12.11 -10.29
CA THR A 177 7.77 12.73 -9.57
C THR A 177 8.44 13.86 -10.36
N LYS A 178 8.18 13.95 -11.68
CA LYS A 178 8.82 14.90 -12.61
C LYS A 178 10.35 14.86 -12.54
N LYS A 179 10.93 13.69 -12.28
CA LYS A 179 12.38 13.51 -12.06
C LYS A 179 12.98 14.43 -10.98
N LYS A 180 12.24 14.69 -9.91
CA LYS A 180 12.72 15.58 -8.83
C LYS A 180 13.00 14.85 -7.51
N SER A 181 12.77 13.54 -7.46
CA SER A 181 12.87 12.74 -6.24
C SER A 181 13.66 11.48 -6.48
N GLN A 182 14.34 10.96 -5.46
CA GLN A 182 14.94 9.64 -5.53
C GLN A 182 13.85 8.57 -5.52
N ILE A 183 13.95 7.61 -6.41
CA ILE A 183 13.05 6.45 -6.50
C ILE A 183 13.88 5.21 -6.19
N ASN A 184 13.55 4.52 -5.11
CA ASN A 184 14.15 3.25 -4.75
C ASN A 184 13.09 2.15 -4.93
N ILE A 185 13.47 1.08 -5.59
CA ILE A 185 12.61 -0.06 -5.90
C ILE A 185 13.28 -1.29 -5.32
N TYR A 186 12.52 -2.05 -4.54
CA TYR A 186 12.91 -3.36 -4.06
C TYR A 186 11.81 -4.35 -4.39
N GLY A 187 12.19 -5.51 -4.88
CA GLY A 187 11.21 -6.53 -5.22
C GLY A 187 11.80 -7.93 -5.32
N TYR A 188 10.90 -8.86 -5.47
CA TYR A 188 11.18 -10.28 -5.64
C TYR A 188 10.01 -10.97 -6.34
N TYR A 189 10.28 -12.11 -6.94
CA TYR A 189 9.24 -12.96 -7.51
C TYR A 189 8.54 -13.77 -6.40
N ASP A 190 7.20 -13.86 -6.50
CA ASP A 190 6.42 -14.68 -5.59
C ASP A 190 5.24 -15.32 -6.34
N TYR A 191 4.71 -16.38 -5.78
CA TYR A 191 3.50 -17.02 -6.27
C TYR A 191 2.27 -16.29 -5.73
N PRO A 192 1.21 -16.08 -6.55
CA PRO A 192 -0.06 -15.59 -6.05
C PRO A 192 -0.56 -16.44 -4.90
N ALA A 193 -1.10 -15.79 -3.86
CA ALA A 193 -1.66 -16.50 -2.71
C ALA A 193 -2.78 -17.47 -3.14
N LYS A 194 -3.02 -18.53 -2.37
CA LYS A 194 -4.00 -19.59 -2.69
C LYS A 194 -5.41 -19.07 -3.02
N ASN A 195 -5.79 -17.95 -2.47
CA ASN A 195 -7.07 -17.29 -2.71
C ASN A 195 -7.06 -16.29 -3.89
N VAL A 196 -5.94 -16.17 -4.60
CA VAL A 196 -5.81 -15.38 -5.83
C VAL A 196 -5.98 -16.29 -7.04
N ARG A 197 -6.76 -15.80 -8.00
CA ARG A 197 -6.83 -16.37 -9.35
C ARG A 197 -6.13 -15.41 -10.29
N SER A 198 -5.07 -15.89 -10.93
CA SER A 198 -4.25 -15.11 -11.86
C SER A 198 -3.87 -15.97 -13.06
N ILE A 199 -3.76 -15.33 -14.22
CA ILE A 199 -3.19 -15.97 -15.43
C ILE A 199 -1.67 -16.08 -15.36
N TYR A 200 -1.02 -15.36 -14.43
CA TYR A 200 0.42 -15.43 -14.19
C TYR A 200 0.71 -16.31 -12.97
N ASN A 201 1.57 -17.30 -13.16
CA ASN A 201 1.98 -18.22 -12.10
C ASN A 201 2.96 -17.57 -11.11
N LYS A 202 3.81 -16.65 -11.59
CA LYS A 202 4.71 -15.84 -10.76
C LYS A 202 4.46 -14.37 -11.05
N ILE A 203 4.50 -13.53 -10.03
CA ILE A 203 4.34 -12.07 -10.10
C ILE A 203 5.48 -11.39 -9.34
N LEU A 204 5.77 -10.18 -9.72
CA LEU A 204 6.73 -9.34 -9.00
C LEU A 204 6.02 -8.61 -7.86
N MET A 205 6.45 -8.90 -6.65
CA MET A 205 6.07 -8.19 -5.43
C MET A 205 7.01 -6.99 -5.27
N ILE A 206 6.60 -5.82 -5.77
CA ILE A 206 7.45 -4.63 -5.82
C ILE A 206 7.02 -3.60 -4.79
N MET A 207 8.00 -3.09 -4.06
CA MET A 207 7.87 -1.95 -3.17
C MET A 207 8.62 -0.76 -3.75
N PHE A 208 7.95 0.38 -3.82
CA PHE A 208 8.51 1.67 -4.20
C PHE A 208 8.69 2.55 -2.96
N CYS A 209 9.84 3.20 -2.88
CA CYS A 209 10.13 4.21 -1.87
C CYS A 209 10.61 5.48 -2.59
N ILE A 210 9.79 6.53 -2.58
CA ILE A 210 10.07 7.82 -3.22
C ILE A 210 10.45 8.81 -2.14
N ASP A 211 11.72 9.26 -2.15
CA ASP A 211 12.27 10.25 -1.22
C ASP A 211 12.34 11.63 -1.89
N LYS A 212 11.46 12.53 -1.49
CA LYS A 212 11.35 13.89 -2.03
C LYS A 212 12.43 14.84 -1.52
N ARG A 213 13.16 14.46 -0.49
CA ARG A 213 14.28 15.24 0.07
C ARG A 213 15.56 15.09 -0.77
N LYS A 214 15.60 14.09 -1.65
CA LYS A 214 16.78 13.74 -2.45
C LYS A 214 16.56 14.05 -3.92
N LYS A 215 17.65 14.39 -4.62
CA LYS A 215 17.65 14.57 -6.08
C LYS A 215 17.24 13.29 -6.79
N PHE A 216 16.83 13.43 -8.04
CA PHE A 216 16.45 12.29 -8.87
C PHE A 216 17.61 11.29 -9.00
N GLN A 217 17.30 10.09 -8.61
CA GLN A 217 18.13 8.89 -8.77
C GLN A 217 17.18 7.69 -8.81
N LEU A 218 17.41 6.77 -9.70
CA LEU A 218 16.65 5.52 -9.79
C LEU A 218 17.54 4.36 -9.33
N ASN A 219 17.13 3.70 -8.26
CA ASN A 219 17.79 2.51 -7.72
C ASN A 219 16.82 1.34 -7.79
N ILE A 220 17.20 0.26 -8.43
CA ILE A 220 16.37 -0.93 -8.62
C ILE A 220 17.12 -2.15 -8.09
N ASP A 221 16.51 -2.85 -7.16
CA ASP A 221 16.96 -4.11 -6.58
C ASP A 221 15.81 -5.13 -6.68
N ILE A 222 15.89 -6.00 -7.69
CA ILE A 222 14.91 -7.08 -7.90
C ILE A 222 15.63 -8.40 -7.72
N GLN A 223 15.29 -9.10 -6.65
CA GLN A 223 15.89 -10.37 -6.31
C GLN A 223 15.22 -11.51 -7.10
N ASN A 224 16.02 -12.31 -7.76
CA ASN A 224 15.60 -13.59 -8.27
C ASN A 224 15.74 -14.58 -7.11
N ASP A 225 14.61 -15.03 -6.55
CA ASP A 225 14.64 -16.21 -5.70
C ASP A 225 14.83 -17.41 -6.67
N GLU A 226 16.04 -17.96 -6.71
CA GLU A 226 16.35 -19.22 -7.36
C GLU A 226 15.61 -20.39 -6.66
#